data_9255e87b4dec5baad31644736d500e0e
#
_entry.id   9255e87b4dec5baad31644736d500e0e
#
_cell.length_a   1.000
_cell.length_b   1.000
_cell.length_c   1.000
_cell.angle_alpha   90.00
_cell.angle_beta   90.00
_cell.angle_gamma   90.00
#
_symmetry.space_group_name_H-M   'P 1'
#
loop_
_entity.id
_entity.type
_entity.pdbx_description
1 polymer ?
#
loop_
_entity_poly.entity_id
_entity_poly.type
_entity_poly.pdbx_seq_one_letter_code
_entity_poly.pdbx_strand_id
1 'polypeptide(L)'
;MNAKFSAKCVALVAAGAMSMSLAACSGGSMDDSSSSNGSAANSDTITLGSVTTNSGTAAAYGEAEVAGFKLAVDEINAKGGINGKKVKLESMDDKGDATEASNAFNKLAGDNSVLGVVGPTISSTTAAVAPLADQSKLPAIAPAATSDSIETGGYMFRTCFKDSYQGEIAAKFAAETLKVKKVAVLYGTGDPYSSGVGKAFAAAAKKAGLDVVAEENSSSADDTEYSSQLQKIQAAGAEFLYAPYYYSVAGPYIIPQDRSVGYKGYVMGPDGYDGLKMTDDKSLYNKVLYTTHYSPDDTSNAKVQDFIKSYKKANKNADPNTFTALGYDSVYMMKQAIEKAGKNATREDVRNAIAGMSFEGVTGNFTLDKKGSPKKSVVVLELKDGKPQYKTTIQPAK
;
A
#
# COMPACT_ATOMS: atom_id res chain seq x y z
N MET A 1 37.73 1.55 -50.63
CA MET A 1 37.99 2.91 -51.13
C MET A 1 37.97 3.85 -49.96
N ASN A 2 39.15 4.47 -49.73
CA ASN A 2 39.48 5.35 -48.63
C ASN A 2 38.78 6.71 -48.72
N ALA A 3 38.49 7.36 -47.60
CA ALA A 3 38.77 8.78 -47.40
C ALA A 3 38.74 9.16 -45.91
N LYS A 4 39.93 9.48 -45.40
CA LYS A 4 40.21 10.21 -44.17
C LYS A 4 40.11 11.71 -44.46
N PHE A 5 39.68 12.51 -43.46
CA PHE A 5 40.17 13.88 -43.24
C PHE A 5 39.72 14.26 -41.82
N SER A 6 40.55 14.39 -40.86
CA SER A 6 41.65 15.29 -40.45
C SER A 6 41.18 16.57 -39.75
N ALA A 7 41.70 16.70 -38.54
CA ALA A 7 41.52 17.74 -37.53
C ALA A 7 41.97 19.13 -37.97
N LYS A 8 41.45 20.17 -37.28
CA LYS A 8 42.25 21.38 -36.93
C LYS A 8 41.74 22.04 -35.65
N CYS A 9 42.65 22.09 -34.69
CA CYS A 9 42.63 22.96 -33.50
C CYS A 9 42.76 24.42 -33.89
N VAL A 10 42.10 25.33 -33.16
CA VAL A 10 42.59 26.70 -32.95
C VAL A 10 42.33 27.10 -31.51
N ALA A 11 43.37 27.30 -30.75
CA ALA A 11 43.42 27.94 -29.46
C ALA A 11 43.53 29.47 -29.62
N LEU A 12 42.84 30.23 -28.83
CA LEU A 12 43.17 31.65 -28.62
C LEU A 12 43.09 31.98 -27.12
N VAL A 13 44.25 32.36 -26.61
CA VAL A 13 44.49 32.91 -25.26
C VAL A 13 44.35 34.42 -25.37
N ALA A 14 43.67 35.05 -24.42
CA ALA A 14 43.90 36.47 -24.10
C ALA A 14 43.67 36.70 -22.59
N ALA A 15 44.71 37.18 -21.98
CA ALA A 15 44.84 37.53 -20.57
C ALA A 15 44.53 39.03 -20.35
N GLY A 16 44.26 39.40 -19.10
CA GLY A 16 44.26 40.75 -18.56
C GLY A 16 43.02 41.09 -17.78
N ALA A 17 43.01 41.70 -16.64
CA ALA A 17 44.01 42.21 -15.70
C ALA A 17 43.34 42.39 -14.33
N MET A 18 44.11 42.31 -13.28
CA MET A 18 43.78 42.59 -11.87
C MET A 18 43.31 44.04 -11.66
N SER A 19 42.37 44.19 -10.71
CA SER A 19 42.36 45.39 -9.85
C SER A 19 41.96 44.99 -8.43
N MET A 20 42.94 45.07 -7.55
CA MET A 20 42.80 45.02 -6.07
C MET A 20 42.22 46.38 -5.60
N SER A 21 41.30 46.30 -4.66
CA SER A 21 41.06 47.39 -3.71
C SER A 21 40.93 46.81 -2.31
N LEU A 22 41.97 47.06 -1.48
CA LEU A 22 41.97 46.92 -0.03
C LEU A 22 41.19 48.10 0.57
N ALA A 23 40.33 47.81 1.53
CA ALA A 23 39.97 48.73 2.60
C ALA A 23 39.60 47.96 3.86
N ALA A 24 40.50 47.93 4.76
CA ALA A 24 40.52 48.23 6.20
C ALA A 24 39.51 47.61 7.15
N CYS A 25 40.13 47.01 8.16
CA CYS A 25 39.63 46.45 9.42
C CYS A 25 38.67 47.34 10.22
N SER A 26 37.64 46.71 10.80
CA SER A 26 37.19 47.05 12.15
C SER A 26 36.71 45.75 12.82
N GLY A 27 37.22 45.49 14.01
CA GLY A 27 36.97 44.29 14.79
C GLY A 27 35.54 44.24 15.36
N GLY A 28 35.01 43.02 15.55
CA GLY A 28 33.76 42.72 16.21
C GLY A 28 33.64 41.22 16.44
N SER A 29 33.70 40.88 17.67
CA SER A 29 33.38 39.63 18.38
C SER A 29 32.93 38.41 17.58
N MET A 30 33.56 37.26 17.88
CA MET A 30 33.06 35.94 17.61
C MET A 30 31.74 35.77 18.37
N ASP A 31 30.64 35.67 17.63
CA ASP A 31 29.40 35.11 18.12
C ASP A 31 29.22 33.72 17.53
N ASP A 32 29.02 32.80 18.44
CA ASP A 32 28.77 31.40 18.27
C ASP A 32 27.60 31.18 17.28
N SER A 33 27.89 30.57 16.14
CA SER A 33 26.84 30.11 15.22
C SER A 33 26.13 28.93 15.82
N SER A 34 25.17 29.20 16.71
CA SER A 34 24.16 28.21 17.05
C SER A 34 23.41 27.86 15.78
N SER A 35 23.59 26.61 15.33
CA SER A 35 22.76 25.96 14.33
C SER A 35 21.31 26.03 14.83
N SER A 36 20.54 26.93 14.26
CA SER A 36 19.09 26.97 14.48
C SER A 36 18.50 25.69 13.91
N ASN A 37 18.27 24.73 14.78
CA ASN A 37 17.30 23.68 14.57
C ASN A 37 15.94 24.37 14.30
N GLY A 38 15.61 24.53 13.02
CA GLY A 38 14.34 25.10 12.58
C GLY A 38 13.19 24.22 13.08
N SER A 39 12.68 24.54 14.24
CA SER A 39 11.47 23.92 14.77
C SER A 39 10.33 24.23 13.80
N ALA A 40 9.65 23.20 13.32
CA ALA A 40 8.36 23.27 12.60
C ALA A 40 7.23 23.96 13.44
N ALA A 41 7.59 24.48 14.61
CA ALA A 41 6.68 24.99 15.64
C ALA A 41 5.93 26.28 15.27
N ASN A 42 6.25 26.96 14.17
CA ASN A 42 5.64 28.26 13.81
C ASN A 42 4.92 28.28 12.44
N SER A 43 4.71 27.14 11.79
CA SER A 43 3.94 27.07 10.56
C SER A 43 2.44 26.93 10.86
N ASP A 44 1.60 27.72 10.16
CA ASP A 44 0.13 27.57 10.18
C ASP A 44 -0.34 26.32 9.41
N THR A 45 0.60 25.50 8.96
CA THR A 45 0.37 24.32 8.13
C THR A 45 1.14 23.12 8.66
N ILE A 46 0.50 21.95 8.67
CA ILE A 46 1.12 20.64 8.88
C ILE A 46 1.32 20.01 7.51
N THR A 47 2.56 19.64 7.18
CA THR A 47 2.85 18.91 5.95
C THR A 47 2.87 17.41 6.24
N LEU A 48 2.06 16.66 5.49
CA LEU A 48 2.13 15.20 5.39
C LEU A 48 2.72 14.84 4.01
N GLY A 49 3.67 13.91 4.00
CA GLY A 49 4.12 13.31 2.76
C GLY A 49 3.22 12.17 2.31
N SER A 50 3.19 11.86 1.02
CA SER A 50 2.70 10.56 0.55
C SER A 50 3.64 9.99 -0.49
N VAL A 51 3.87 8.68 -0.40
CA VAL A 51 4.59 7.88 -1.41
C VAL A 51 3.61 6.82 -1.89
N THR A 52 3.26 6.82 -3.16
CA THR A 52 2.22 5.93 -3.70
C THR A 52 2.58 5.42 -5.08
N THR A 53 2.13 4.21 -5.41
CA THR A 53 2.32 3.60 -6.72
C THR A 53 1.23 4.07 -7.67
N ASN A 54 1.44 5.19 -8.38
CA ASN A 54 0.45 5.77 -9.30
C ASN A 54 0.71 5.41 -10.77
N SER A 55 1.71 4.57 -11.03
CA SER A 55 2.04 4.03 -12.35
C SER A 55 2.45 2.56 -12.24
N GLY A 56 2.52 1.82 -13.37
CA GLY A 56 2.85 0.40 -13.38
C GLY A 56 1.67 -0.52 -13.06
N THR A 57 1.97 -1.77 -12.69
CA THR A 57 0.98 -2.86 -12.53
C THR A 57 0.02 -2.67 -11.36
N ALA A 58 0.40 -1.89 -10.36
CA ALA A 58 -0.41 -1.58 -9.18
C ALA A 58 -0.99 -0.15 -9.17
N ALA A 59 -0.95 0.55 -10.29
CA ALA A 59 -1.33 1.96 -10.39
C ALA A 59 -2.72 2.27 -9.82
N ALA A 60 -3.72 1.42 -10.08
CA ALA A 60 -5.08 1.65 -9.60
C ALA A 60 -5.18 1.66 -8.06
N TYR A 61 -4.26 0.99 -7.36
CA TYR A 61 -4.23 1.03 -5.90
C TYR A 61 -3.75 2.40 -5.40
N GLY A 62 -2.61 2.87 -5.91
CA GLY A 62 -2.07 4.17 -5.51
C GLY A 62 -2.99 5.33 -5.88
N GLU A 63 -3.60 5.29 -7.07
CA GLU A 63 -4.60 6.28 -7.48
C GLU A 63 -5.81 6.32 -6.52
N ALA A 64 -6.29 5.13 -6.11
CA ALA A 64 -7.38 5.01 -5.15
C ALA A 64 -6.99 5.50 -3.75
N GLU A 65 -5.77 5.19 -3.27
CA GLU A 65 -5.25 5.70 -2.01
C GLU A 65 -5.15 7.22 -2.03
N VAL A 66 -4.60 7.81 -3.10
CA VAL A 66 -4.48 9.27 -3.25
C VAL A 66 -5.86 9.93 -3.23
N ALA A 67 -6.88 9.32 -3.83
CA ALA A 67 -8.24 9.82 -3.75
C ALA A 67 -8.79 9.79 -2.31
N GLY A 68 -8.48 8.73 -1.55
CA GLY A 68 -8.79 8.63 -0.13
C GLY A 68 -8.06 9.66 0.72
N PHE A 69 -6.75 9.85 0.48
CA PHE A 69 -5.94 10.87 1.17
C PHE A 69 -6.50 12.27 0.96
N LYS A 70 -6.81 12.64 -0.28
CA LYS A 70 -7.37 13.96 -0.63
C LYS A 70 -8.71 14.19 0.08
N LEU A 71 -9.61 13.22 0.04
CA LEU A 71 -10.91 13.33 0.71
C LEU A 71 -10.71 13.57 2.21
N ALA A 72 -9.85 12.78 2.87
CA ALA A 72 -9.58 12.92 4.29
C ALA A 72 -8.96 14.30 4.63
N VAL A 73 -7.97 14.75 3.85
CA VAL A 73 -7.34 16.07 4.05
C VAL A 73 -8.34 17.20 3.86
N ASP A 74 -9.19 17.12 2.84
CA ASP A 74 -10.22 18.14 2.58
C ASP A 74 -11.24 18.21 3.74
N GLU A 75 -11.70 17.06 4.24
CA GLU A 75 -12.61 17.02 5.39
C GLU A 75 -11.96 17.54 6.68
N ILE A 76 -10.70 17.17 6.95
CA ILE A 76 -9.93 17.65 8.09
C ILE A 76 -9.79 19.18 8.02
N ASN A 77 -9.44 19.68 6.84
CA ASN A 77 -9.28 21.12 6.61
C ASN A 77 -10.58 21.90 6.72
N ALA A 78 -11.70 21.31 6.26
CA ALA A 78 -13.03 21.91 6.42
C ALA A 78 -13.45 22.01 7.89
N LYS A 79 -12.98 21.08 8.73
CA LYS A 79 -13.23 21.05 10.19
C LYS A 79 -12.23 21.86 11.03
N GLY A 80 -11.35 22.66 10.39
CA GLY A 80 -10.39 23.54 11.09
C GLY A 80 -8.96 22.98 11.15
N GLY A 81 -8.66 21.86 10.46
CA GLY A 81 -7.34 21.27 10.42
C GLY A 81 -7.01 20.39 11.62
N ILE A 82 -5.73 20.15 11.87
CA ILE A 82 -5.20 19.42 13.03
C ILE A 82 -4.61 20.41 14.02
N ASN A 83 -5.07 20.42 15.26
CA ASN A 83 -4.66 21.37 16.28
C ASN A 83 -4.78 22.86 15.85
N GLY A 84 -5.73 23.17 14.95
CA GLY A 84 -5.95 24.51 14.38
C GLY A 84 -5.09 24.85 13.19
N LYS A 85 -4.22 23.95 12.72
CA LYS A 85 -3.35 24.13 11.54
C LYS A 85 -3.92 23.38 10.33
N LYS A 86 -3.86 24.00 9.14
CA LYS A 86 -4.25 23.33 7.88
C LYS A 86 -3.29 22.20 7.54
N VAL A 87 -3.79 21.15 6.91
CA VAL A 87 -2.99 20.03 6.42
C VAL A 87 -2.70 20.22 4.93
N LYS A 88 -1.43 20.08 4.56
CA LYS A 88 -0.95 20.00 3.18
C LYS A 88 -0.44 18.59 2.92
N LEU A 89 -0.79 18.02 1.76
CA LEU A 89 -0.26 16.73 1.30
C LEU A 89 0.77 16.97 0.20
N GLU A 90 1.98 16.44 0.39
CA GLU A 90 3.03 16.41 -0.62
C GLU A 90 3.18 14.99 -1.17
N SER A 91 2.72 14.78 -2.41
CA SER A 91 2.58 13.46 -3.00
C SER A 91 3.68 13.16 -4.01
N MET A 92 4.20 11.92 -3.94
CA MET A 92 5.22 11.39 -4.84
C MET A 92 4.78 10.03 -5.37
N ASP A 93 5.07 9.77 -6.66
CA ASP A 93 4.86 8.49 -7.31
C ASP A 93 6.14 7.65 -7.21
N ASP A 94 6.04 6.43 -6.65
CA ASP A 94 7.15 5.47 -6.56
C ASP A 94 7.20 4.51 -7.77
N LYS A 95 6.23 4.60 -8.67
CA LYS A 95 6.10 3.78 -9.89
C LYS A 95 6.09 2.26 -9.64
N GLY A 96 5.94 1.84 -8.40
CA GLY A 96 6.08 0.44 -7.97
C GLY A 96 7.52 -0.05 -7.91
N ASP A 97 8.50 0.86 -7.97
CA ASP A 97 9.93 0.57 -7.94
C ASP A 97 10.53 0.89 -6.57
N ALA A 98 11.30 -0.04 -6.00
CA ALA A 98 11.89 0.09 -4.67
C ALA A 98 12.92 1.24 -4.57
N THR A 99 13.64 1.54 -5.67
CA THR A 99 14.62 2.64 -5.73
C THR A 99 13.91 3.98 -5.79
N GLU A 100 12.87 4.10 -6.62
CA GLU A 100 12.06 5.31 -6.70
C GLU A 100 11.34 5.59 -5.38
N ALA A 101 10.81 4.56 -4.71
CA ALA A 101 10.21 4.70 -3.39
C ALA A 101 11.20 5.21 -2.34
N SER A 102 12.42 4.66 -2.35
CA SER A 102 13.50 5.09 -1.46
C SER A 102 13.88 6.54 -1.72
N ASN A 103 14.02 6.96 -2.99
CA ASN A 103 14.32 8.33 -3.38
C ASN A 103 13.21 9.29 -2.97
N ALA A 104 11.95 8.94 -3.23
CA ALA A 104 10.78 9.73 -2.84
C ALA A 104 10.72 9.92 -1.33
N PHE A 105 10.89 8.84 -0.57
CA PHE A 105 10.86 8.88 0.88
C PHE A 105 12.01 9.72 1.46
N ASN A 106 13.24 9.55 0.96
CA ASN A 106 14.40 10.33 1.41
C ASN A 106 14.22 11.82 1.16
N LYS A 107 13.60 12.20 0.04
CA LYS A 107 13.28 13.60 -0.24
C LYS A 107 12.31 14.17 0.79
N LEU A 108 11.24 13.43 1.14
CA LEU A 108 10.31 13.82 2.20
C LEU A 108 10.99 13.87 3.57
N ALA A 109 11.87 12.91 3.85
CA ALA A 109 12.60 12.84 5.12
C ALA A 109 13.58 14.03 5.31
N GLY A 110 14.16 14.54 4.20
CA GLY A 110 15.02 15.72 4.20
C GLY A 110 14.28 17.03 4.46
N ASP A 111 12.95 17.07 4.32
CA ASP A 111 12.14 18.25 4.66
C ASP A 111 11.65 18.16 6.11
N ASN A 112 12.23 18.98 6.99
CA ASN A 112 11.86 19.01 8.41
C ASN A 112 10.40 19.46 8.67
N SER A 113 9.70 20.02 7.69
CA SER A 113 8.29 20.40 7.81
C SER A 113 7.35 19.18 7.71
N VAL A 114 7.81 18.05 7.15
CA VAL A 114 7.03 16.82 7.02
C VAL A 114 7.01 16.08 8.35
N LEU A 115 5.84 15.95 8.95
CA LEU A 115 5.64 15.29 10.25
C LEU A 115 5.37 13.79 10.15
N GLY A 116 4.91 13.32 9.01
CA GLY A 116 4.63 11.90 8.77
C GLY A 116 4.31 11.64 7.31
N VAL A 117 4.35 10.37 6.93
CA VAL A 117 4.10 9.90 5.56
C VAL A 117 2.94 8.90 5.55
N VAL A 118 2.04 8.99 4.57
CA VAL A 118 1.06 7.96 4.23
C VAL A 118 1.52 7.24 2.97
N GLY A 119 1.69 5.92 3.06
CA GLY A 119 2.38 5.11 2.05
C GLY A 119 3.62 4.41 2.62
N PRO A 120 4.39 3.65 1.80
CA PRO A 120 4.11 3.29 0.41
C PRO A 120 2.91 2.36 0.21
N THR A 121 2.48 2.18 -1.06
CA THR A 121 1.29 1.41 -1.42
C THR A 121 1.53 -0.09 -1.32
N ILE A 122 2.53 -0.61 -2.04
CA ILE A 122 2.75 -2.05 -2.20
C ILE A 122 3.87 -2.59 -1.30
N SER A 123 3.89 -3.90 -1.10
CA SER A 123 4.80 -4.54 -0.16
C SER A 123 6.27 -4.40 -0.53
N SER A 124 6.62 -4.48 -1.82
CA SER A 124 8.01 -4.34 -2.29
C SER A 124 8.59 -2.95 -2.03
N THR A 125 7.83 -1.89 -2.33
CA THR A 125 8.26 -0.50 -2.09
C THR A 125 8.27 -0.18 -0.60
N THR A 126 7.31 -0.70 0.17
CA THR A 126 7.28 -0.50 1.62
C THR A 126 8.43 -1.20 2.33
N ALA A 127 8.83 -2.38 1.89
CA ALA A 127 9.99 -3.09 2.45
C ALA A 127 11.30 -2.29 2.25
N ALA A 128 11.44 -1.58 1.13
CA ALA A 128 12.59 -0.72 0.87
C ALA A 128 12.58 0.56 1.73
N VAL A 129 11.39 1.09 2.04
CA VAL A 129 11.22 2.33 2.80
C VAL A 129 11.27 2.12 4.32
N ALA A 130 10.85 0.95 4.83
CA ALA A 130 10.76 0.70 6.27
C ALA A 130 12.08 0.99 7.03
N PRO A 131 13.27 0.52 6.59
CA PRO A 131 14.53 0.85 7.25
C PRO A 131 14.88 2.35 7.14
N LEU A 132 14.46 3.03 6.07
CA LEU A 132 14.68 4.49 5.90
C LEU A 132 13.80 5.29 6.86
N ALA A 133 12.59 4.84 7.13
CA ALA A 133 11.71 5.44 8.12
C ALA A 133 12.33 5.41 9.52
N ASP A 134 12.92 4.28 9.91
CA ASP A 134 13.62 4.12 11.19
C ASP A 134 14.88 5.00 11.25
N GLN A 135 15.68 5.02 10.18
CA GLN A 135 16.92 5.81 10.10
C GLN A 135 16.64 7.31 10.18
N SER A 136 15.64 7.81 9.45
CA SER A 136 15.30 9.24 9.40
C SER A 136 14.38 9.68 10.53
N LYS A 137 13.89 8.73 11.35
CA LYS A 137 12.88 8.97 12.39
C LYS A 137 11.62 9.66 11.86
N LEU A 138 11.22 9.35 10.63
CA LEU A 138 10.01 9.87 10.01
C LEU A 138 8.92 8.79 10.04
N PRO A 139 7.84 8.97 10.84
CA PRO A 139 6.79 7.97 10.93
C PRO A 139 6.01 7.85 9.62
N ALA A 140 5.76 6.61 9.20
CA ALA A 140 5.01 6.29 8.01
C ALA A 140 3.91 5.26 8.29
N ILE A 141 2.78 5.40 7.62
CA ILE A 141 1.65 4.46 7.68
C ILE A 141 1.39 3.94 6.28
N ALA A 142 1.75 2.68 6.02
CA ALA A 142 1.45 2.00 4.76
C ALA A 142 -0.03 1.59 4.72
N PRO A 143 -0.82 2.06 3.73
CA PRO A 143 -2.23 1.71 3.66
C PRO A 143 -2.47 0.25 3.33
N ALA A 144 -1.79 -0.29 2.31
CA ALA A 144 -2.11 -1.58 1.70
C ALA A 144 -0.95 -2.59 1.64
N ALA A 145 0.22 -2.27 2.17
CA ALA A 145 1.37 -3.17 2.16
C ALA A 145 1.25 -4.26 3.22
N THR A 146 0.82 -5.45 2.83
CA THR A 146 0.41 -6.55 3.71
C THR A 146 1.52 -7.52 4.09
N SER A 147 2.66 -7.56 3.35
CA SER A 147 3.71 -8.55 3.56
C SER A 147 4.22 -8.61 5.01
N ASP A 148 4.36 -9.83 5.53
CA ASP A 148 4.94 -10.07 6.86
C ASP A 148 6.45 -9.76 6.91
N SER A 149 7.13 -9.70 5.76
CA SER A 149 8.55 -9.37 5.67
C SER A 149 8.85 -7.89 5.91
N ILE A 150 7.84 -7.02 5.90
CA ILE A 150 8.02 -5.61 6.21
C ILE A 150 8.24 -5.46 7.70
N GLU A 151 9.39 -4.90 8.06
CA GLU A 151 9.67 -4.54 9.45
C GLU A 151 8.82 -3.34 9.87
N THR A 152 7.95 -3.56 10.85
CA THR A 152 7.06 -2.56 11.40
C THR A 152 7.22 -2.44 12.91
N GLY A 153 6.72 -1.35 13.49
CA GLY A 153 6.80 -1.09 14.94
C GLY A 153 7.98 -0.20 15.36
N GLY A 154 8.92 0.08 14.44
CA GLY A 154 9.84 1.20 14.52
C GLY A 154 9.13 2.50 14.17
N TYR A 155 9.43 3.05 13.00
CA TYR A 155 8.75 4.22 12.43
C TYR A 155 7.80 3.86 11.27
N MET A 156 7.77 2.59 10.84
CA MET A 156 6.82 2.08 9.86
C MET A 156 5.64 1.38 10.56
N PHE A 157 4.42 1.73 10.17
CA PHE A 157 3.15 1.18 10.62
C PHE A 157 2.28 0.81 9.43
N ARG A 158 1.14 0.15 9.65
CA ARG A 158 0.20 -0.17 8.57
C ARG A 158 -1.26 -0.08 9.01
N THR A 159 -2.14 0.20 8.06
CA THR A 159 -3.60 0.16 8.24
C THR A 159 -4.20 -1.18 7.85
N CYS A 160 -3.56 -1.89 6.90
CA CYS A 160 -3.97 -3.20 6.41
C CYS A 160 -3.58 -4.35 7.36
N PHE A 161 -4.26 -5.48 7.25
CA PHE A 161 -3.86 -6.73 7.90
C PHE A 161 -2.66 -7.38 7.19
N LYS A 162 -2.09 -8.44 7.78
CA LYS A 162 -0.90 -9.14 7.27
C LYS A 162 -1.27 -10.27 6.32
N ASP A 163 -0.32 -10.64 5.45
CA ASP A 163 -0.40 -11.78 4.54
C ASP A 163 -0.63 -13.11 5.25
N SER A 164 0.09 -13.34 6.35
CA SER A 164 -0.10 -14.55 7.16
C SER A 164 -1.54 -14.69 7.66
N TYR A 165 -2.15 -13.57 8.05
CA TYR A 165 -3.54 -13.55 8.50
C TYR A 165 -4.51 -13.73 7.34
N GLN A 166 -4.28 -13.13 6.15
CA GLN A 166 -5.11 -13.37 4.97
C GLN A 166 -5.09 -14.84 4.55
N GLY A 167 -3.90 -15.45 4.50
CA GLY A 167 -3.73 -16.86 4.17
C GLY A 167 -4.47 -17.79 5.14
N GLU A 168 -4.40 -17.50 6.46
CA GLU A 168 -5.13 -18.23 7.48
C GLU A 168 -6.65 -18.14 7.29
N ILE A 169 -7.15 -16.93 7.06
CA ILE A 169 -8.58 -16.68 6.82
C ILE A 169 -9.07 -17.37 5.56
N ALA A 170 -8.31 -17.32 4.46
CA ALA A 170 -8.66 -17.98 3.21
C ALA A 170 -8.74 -19.51 3.37
N ALA A 171 -7.76 -20.11 4.06
CA ALA A 171 -7.74 -21.55 4.34
C ALA A 171 -8.92 -21.97 5.22
N LYS A 172 -9.21 -21.22 6.28
CA LYS A 172 -10.35 -21.44 7.16
C LYS A 172 -11.68 -21.32 6.39
N PHE A 173 -11.82 -20.29 5.55
CA PHE A 173 -13.01 -20.10 4.71
C PHE A 173 -13.21 -21.25 3.74
N ALA A 174 -12.16 -21.73 3.08
CA ALA A 174 -12.19 -22.87 2.19
C ALA A 174 -12.65 -24.16 2.93
N ALA A 175 -12.11 -24.42 4.12
CA ALA A 175 -12.41 -25.60 4.91
C ALA A 175 -13.81 -25.57 5.54
N GLU A 176 -14.17 -24.47 6.20
CA GLU A 176 -15.36 -24.40 7.05
C GLU A 176 -16.60 -23.90 6.30
N THR A 177 -16.43 -22.95 5.38
CA THR A 177 -17.54 -22.31 4.67
C THR A 177 -17.81 -22.99 3.33
N LEU A 178 -16.80 -23.16 2.49
CA LEU A 178 -16.94 -23.82 1.19
C LEU A 178 -16.92 -25.35 1.32
N LYS A 179 -16.36 -25.88 2.43
CA LYS A 179 -16.26 -27.32 2.75
C LYS A 179 -15.54 -28.12 1.67
N VAL A 180 -14.60 -27.50 0.97
CA VAL A 180 -13.71 -28.17 0.02
C VAL A 180 -12.69 -29.03 0.75
N LYS A 181 -12.10 -30.00 0.05
CA LYS A 181 -11.08 -30.90 0.59
C LYS A 181 -9.74 -30.71 -0.09
N LYS A 182 -9.73 -30.53 -1.41
CA LYS A 182 -8.53 -30.41 -2.23
C LYS A 182 -8.33 -28.98 -2.66
N VAL A 183 -7.18 -28.42 -2.30
CA VAL A 183 -6.85 -27.05 -2.62
C VAL A 183 -5.53 -26.97 -3.39
N ALA A 184 -5.37 -25.96 -4.21
CA ALA A 184 -4.12 -25.63 -4.86
C ALA A 184 -3.75 -24.18 -4.58
N VAL A 185 -2.47 -23.87 -4.75
CA VAL A 185 -1.97 -22.50 -4.71
C VAL A 185 -1.09 -22.21 -5.92
N LEU A 186 -1.21 -21.02 -6.47
CA LEU A 186 -0.38 -20.50 -7.55
C LEU A 186 0.10 -19.10 -7.17
N TYR A 187 1.42 -18.87 -7.05
CA TYR A 187 1.96 -17.56 -6.62
C TYR A 187 3.23 -17.17 -7.40
N GLY A 188 3.52 -15.86 -7.46
CA GLY A 188 4.74 -15.31 -8.04
C GLY A 188 5.87 -15.29 -7.01
N THR A 189 7.00 -15.95 -7.32
CA THR A 189 8.13 -16.07 -6.38
C THR A 189 8.95 -14.79 -6.24
N GLY A 190 8.98 -13.95 -7.27
CA GLY A 190 9.74 -12.69 -7.31
C GLY A 190 9.08 -11.51 -6.59
N ASP A 191 7.87 -11.67 -6.08
CA ASP A 191 7.12 -10.63 -5.37
C ASP A 191 6.86 -11.03 -3.91
N PRO A 192 7.24 -10.18 -2.92
CA PRO A 192 7.08 -10.51 -1.50
C PRO A 192 5.63 -10.65 -1.05
N TYR A 193 4.67 -9.94 -1.68
CA TYR A 193 3.24 -10.08 -1.41
C TYR A 193 2.73 -11.42 -1.93
N SER A 194 2.86 -11.69 -3.24
CA SER A 194 2.35 -12.90 -3.86
C SER A 194 2.93 -14.17 -3.22
N SER A 195 4.26 -14.21 -3.04
CA SER A 195 4.92 -15.35 -2.40
C SER A 195 4.60 -15.47 -0.90
N GLY A 196 4.47 -14.37 -0.19
CA GLY A 196 4.14 -14.33 1.23
C GLY A 196 2.75 -14.91 1.52
N VAL A 197 1.73 -14.36 0.86
CA VAL A 197 0.34 -14.83 1.01
C VAL A 197 0.18 -16.27 0.53
N GLY A 198 0.79 -16.64 -0.60
CA GLY A 198 0.68 -18.00 -1.17
C GLY A 198 1.23 -19.06 -0.21
N LYS A 199 2.43 -18.82 0.33
CA LYS A 199 3.04 -19.71 1.33
C LYS A 199 2.25 -19.78 2.63
N ALA A 200 1.73 -18.62 3.09
CA ALA A 200 0.91 -18.55 4.28
C ALA A 200 -0.39 -19.36 4.12
N PHE A 201 -1.06 -19.23 2.97
CA PHE A 201 -2.23 -20.04 2.65
C PHE A 201 -1.91 -21.54 2.63
N ALA A 202 -0.84 -21.97 1.92
CA ALA A 202 -0.47 -23.38 1.83
C ALA A 202 -0.19 -23.99 3.21
N ALA A 203 0.52 -23.26 4.07
CA ALA A 203 0.79 -23.69 5.45
C ALA A 203 -0.51 -23.77 6.29
N ALA A 204 -1.38 -22.76 6.20
CA ALA A 204 -2.65 -22.72 6.91
C ALA A 204 -3.62 -23.79 6.42
N ALA A 205 -3.67 -24.07 5.11
CA ALA A 205 -4.49 -25.12 4.52
C ALA A 205 -4.10 -26.50 5.05
N LYS A 206 -2.82 -26.83 5.08
CA LYS A 206 -2.30 -28.08 5.68
C LYS A 206 -2.68 -28.17 7.16
N LYS A 207 -2.55 -27.08 7.92
CA LYS A 207 -2.94 -27.03 9.34
C LYS A 207 -4.45 -27.18 9.56
N ALA A 208 -5.28 -26.70 8.61
CA ALA A 208 -6.73 -26.87 8.63
C ALA A 208 -7.20 -28.25 8.16
N GLY A 209 -6.29 -29.17 7.80
CA GLY A 209 -6.60 -30.52 7.34
C GLY A 209 -7.05 -30.57 5.88
N LEU A 210 -6.75 -29.54 5.09
CA LEU A 210 -6.97 -29.55 3.64
C LEU A 210 -5.81 -30.24 2.93
N ASP A 211 -6.14 -30.96 1.85
CA ASP A 211 -5.15 -31.58 0.96
C ASP A 211 -4.65 -30.55 -0.05
N VAL A 212 -3.41 -30.13 0.07
CA VAL A 212 -2.76 -29.22 -0.88
C VAL A 212 -2.22 -30.06 -2.04
N VAL A 213 -3.07 -30.30 -3.05
CA VAL A 213 -2.81 -31.19 -4.18
C VAL A 213 -1.87 -30.61 -5.23
N ALA A 214 -1.70 -29.30 -5.29
CA ALA A 214 -0.73 -28.63 -6.14
C ALA A 214 -0.23 -27.33 -5.50
N GLU A 215 1.08 -27.10 -5.60
CA GLU A 215 1.72 -25.84 -5.23
C GLU A 215 2.60 -25.42 -6.43
N GLU A 216 2.04 -24.50 -7.23
CA GLU A 216 2.66 -24.02 -8.46
C GLU A 216 3.10 -22.56 -8.29
N ASN A 217 4.05 -22.16 -9.12
CA ASN A 217 4.56 -20.79 -9.08
C ASN A 217 4.92 -20.24 -10.46
N SER A 218 5.00 -18.93 -10.56
CA SER A 218 5.62 -18.17 -11.64
C SER A 218 6.88 -17.48 -11.15
N SER A 219 7.75 -17.07 -12.05
CA SER A 219 8.99 -16.36 -11.70
C SER A 219 8.71 -14.93 -11.24
N SER A 220 7.67 -14.30 -11.79
CA SER A 220 7.22 -12.95 -11.48
C SER A 220 5.74 -12.95 -11.14
N ALA A 221 5.32 -11.94 -10.35
CA ALA A 221 3.91 -11.65 -10.15
C ALA A 221 3.27 -10.90 -11.35
N ASP A 222 4.06 -10.57 -12.38
CA ASP A 222 3.64 -9.85 -13.60
C ASP A 222 3.67 -10.72 -14.84
N ASP A 223 3.91 -12.03 -14.71
CA ASP A 223 3.82 -12.97 -15.83
C ASP A 223 2.41 -12.94 -16.43
N THR A 224 2.31 -13.28 -17.73
CA THR A 224 1.04 -13.28 -18.46
C THR A 224 0.60 -14.67 -18.92
N GLU A 225 1.47 -15.67 -18.78
CA GLU A 225 1.24 -17.05 -19.20
C GLU A 225 1.28 -18.01 -18.01
N TYR A 226 0.16 -18.66 -17.73
CA TYR A 226 -0.06 -19.55 -16.59
C TYR A 226 -0.64 -20.91 -16.99
N SER A 227 -0.89 -21.16 -18.28
CA SER A 227 -1.60 -22.34 -18.77
C SER A 227 -0.98 -23.65 -18.29
N SER A 228 0.37 -23.74 -18.24
CA SER A 228 1.06 -24.95 -17.80
C SER A 228 0.80 -25.26 -16.33
N GLN A 229 0.89 -24.26 -15.46
CA GLN A 229 0.62 -24.40 -14.01
C GLN A 229 -0.84 -24.73 -13.77
N LEU A 230 -1.76 -24.04 -14.47
CA LEU A 230 -3.19 -24.22 -14.33
C LEU A 230 -3.67 -25.60 -14.81
N GLN A 231 -3.05 -26.15 -15.89
CA GLN A 231 -3.29 -27.53 -16.32
C GLN A 231 -2.90 -28.56 -15.25
N LYS A 232 -1.78 -28.37 -14.57
CA LYS A 232 -1.36 -29.26 -13.47
C LYS A 232 -2.34 -29.17 -12.28
N ILE A 233 -2.76 -27.96 -11.92
CA ILE A 233 -3.74 -27.71 -10.87
C ILE A 233 -5.07 -28.39 -11.19
N GLN A 234 -5.55 -28.23 -12.42
CA GLN A 234 -6.76 -28.88 -12.92
C GLN A 234 -6.65 -30.42 -12.90
N ALA A 235 -5.52 -30.96 -13.41
CA ALA A 235 -5.26 -32.41 -13.42
C ALA A 235 -5.14 -33.01 -12.01
N ALA A 236 -4.64 -32.27 -11.03
CA ALA A 236 -4.58 -32.68 -9.62
C ALA A 236 -5.97 -32.73 -8.94
N GLY A 237 -7.01 -32.24 -9.60
CA GLY A 237 -8.38 -32.27 -9.10
C GLY A 237 -8.64 -31.30 -7.95
N ALA A 238 -7.97 -30.16 -7.96
CA ALA A 238 -8.23 -29.10 -6.97
C ALA A 238 -9.67 -28.58 -7.07
N GLU A 239 -10.32 -28.40 -5.94
CA GLU A 239 -11.70 -27.85 -5.82
C GLU A 239 -11.65 -26.33 -5.60
N PHE A 240 -10.50 -25.84 -5.11
CA PHE A 240 -10.24 -24.46 -4.76
C PHE A 240 -8.80 -24.10 -5.14
N LEU A 241 -8.65 -23.02 -5.90
CA LEU A 241 -7.36 -22.41 -6.25
C LEU A 241 -7.21 -21.10 -5.50
N TYR A 242 -6.14 -20.95 -4.72
CA TYR A 242 -5.72 -19.69 -4.17
C TYR A 242 -4.63 -19.08 -5.04
N ALA A 243 -4.88 -17.89 -5.60
CA ALA A 243 -3.99 -17.25 -6.56
C ALA A 243 -3.70 -15.79 -6.16
N PRO A 244 -2.73 -15.54 -5.26
CA PRO A 244 -2.42 -14.21 -4.75
C PRO A 244 -1.62 -13.38 -5.76
N TYR A 245 -2.32 -12.73 -6.64
CA TYR A 245 -1.77 -11.80 -7.63
C TYR A 245 -2.49 -10.45 -7.59
N TYR A 246 -1.92 -9.45 -8.24
CA TYR A 246 -2.54 -8.14 -8.39
C TYR A 246 -3.71 -8.17 -9.38
N TYR A 247 -4.62 -7.22 -9.24
CA TYR A 247 -5.83 -7.07 -10.07
C TYR A 247 -5.54 -7.06 -11.58
N SER A 248 -4.38 -6.49 -11.97
CA SER A 248 -3.94 -6.32 -13.35
C SER A 248 -3.43 -7.62 -13.99
N VAL A 249 -3.18 -8.64 -13.18
CA VAL A 249 -2.69 -9.96 -13.61
C VAL A 249 -3.74 -11.04 -13.41
N ALA A 250 -4.31 -11.13 -12.23
CA ALA A 250 -5.32 -12.15 -11.94
C ALA A 250 -6.54 -12.06 -12.85
N GLY A 251 -7.02 -10.82 -13.07
CA GLY A 251 -8.19 -10.56 -13.89
C GLY A 251 -8.02 -10.95 -15.36
N PRO A 252 -7.09 -10.35 -16.09
CA PRO A 252 -6.97 -10.58 -17.54
C PRO A 252 -6.25 -11.88 -17.92
N TYR A 253 -5.44 -12.46 -17.01
CA TYR A 253 -4.58 -13.59 -17.39
C TYR A 253 -4.89 -14.88 -16.63
N ILE A 254 -4.87 -14.88 -15.28
CA ILE A 254 -5.01 -16.12 -14.50
C ILE A 254 -6.43 -16.69 -14.62
N ILE A 255 -7.45 -15.89 -14.32
CA ILE A 255 -8.84 -16.37 -14.30
C ILE A 255 -9.30 -16.84 -15.69
N PRO A 256 -9.09 -16.10 -16.79
CA PRO A 256 -9.48 -16.59 -18.12
C PRO A 256 -8.74 -17.86 -18.54
N GLN A 257 -7.42 -17.96 -18.27
CA GLN A 257 -6.64 -19.17 -18.61
C GLN A 257 -7.08 -20.36 -17.76
N ASP A 258 -7.39 -20.14 -16.47
CA ASP A 258 -7.92 -21.17 -15.57
C ASP A 258 -9.23 -21.76 -16.11
N ARG A 259 -10.14 -20.90 -16.56
CA ARG A 259 -11.39 -21.37 -17.19
C ARG A 259 -11.15 -22.07 -18.54
N SER A 260 -10.16 -21.60 -19.33
CA SER A 260 -9.84 -22.18 -20.63
C SER A 260 -9.23 -23.59 -20.54
N VAL A 261 -8.50 -23.92 -19.48
CA VAL A 261 -8.03 -25.28 -19.20
C VAL A 261 -9.12 -26.20 -18.62
N GLY A 262 -10.33 -25.68 -18.45
CA GLY A 262 -11.49 -26.44 -17.99
C GLY A 262 -11.68 -26.52 -16.48
N TYR A 263 -10.96 -25.71 -15.70
CA TYR A 263 -11.15 -25.67 -14.26
C TYR A 263 -12.50 -25.06 -13.89
N LYS A 264 -13.23 -25.70 -12.98
CA LYS A 264 -14.60 -25.34 -12.58
C LYS A 264 -14.74 -25.05 -11.08
N GLY A 265 -13.63 -25.16 -10.35
CA GLY A 265 -13.57 -24.89 -8.91
C GLY A 265 -13.68 -23.41 -8.56
N TYR A 266 -13.57 -23.13 -7.30
CA TYR A 266 -13.45 -21.76 -6.80
C TYR A 266 -12.04 -21.23 -7.05
N VAL A 267 -11.95 -19.96 -7.45
CA VAL A 267 -10.70 -19.21 -7.45
C VAL A 267 -10.81 -18.15 -6.37
N MET A 268 -9.84 -18.04 -5.51
CA MET A 268 -9.81 -17.00 -4.50
C MET A 268 -8.48 -16.25 -4.54
N GLY A 269 -8.56 -14.93 -4.49
CA GLY A 269 -7.43 -14.06 -4.28
C GLY A 269 -7.49 -13.34 -2.94
N PRO A 270 -6.39 -12.68 -2.56
CA PRO A 270 -6.34 -11.78 -1.43
C PRO A 270 -6.93 -10.40 -1.78
N ASP A 271 -6.66 -9.40 -0.94
CA ASP A 271 -7.11 -8.02 -1.12
C ASP A 271 -6.68 -7.36 -2.43
N GLY A 272 -5.59 -7.83 -3.04
CA GLY A 272 -5.15 -7.41 -4.37
C GLY A 272 -6.12 -7.73 -5.52
N TYR A 273 -7.24 -8.42 -5.26
CA TYR A 273 -8.30 -8.61 -6.24
C TYR A 273 -9.33 -7.47 -6.24
N ASP A 274 -9.31 -6.58 -5.26
CA ASP A 274 -10.24 -5.46 -5.28
C ASP A 274 -9.92 -4.52 -6.47
N GLY A 275 -10.95 -4.21 -7.26
CA GLY A 275 -10.77 -3.51 -8.53
C GLY A 275 -10.31 -4.39 -9.70
N LEU A 276 -10.52 -5.71 -9.65
CA LEU A 276 -10.08 -6.70 -10.63
C LEU A 276 -10.35 -6.25 -12.08
N LYS A 277 -9.28 -6.19 -12.89
CA LYS A 277 -9.37 -5.84 -14.30
C LYS A 277 -9.90 -7.03 -15.10
N MET A 278 -11.20 -7.04 -15.32
CA MET A 278 -11.89 -8.15 -15.97
C MET A 278 -11.95 -7.99 -17.49
N THR A 279 -11.93 -9.10 -18.21
CA THR A 279 -12.24 -9.19 -19.66
C THR A 279 -13.73 -8.89 -19.91
N ASP A 280 -14.15 -8.83 -21.16
CA ASP A 280 -15.55 -8.56 -21.52
C ASP A 280 -16.50 -9.69 -21.10
N ASP A 281 -16.05 -10.96 -21.15
CA ASP A 281 -16.82 -12.11 -20.68
C ASP A 281 -16.83 -12.17 -19.15
N LYS A 282 -17.81 -11.55 -18.55
CA LYS A 282 -17.98 -11.51 -17.08
C LYS A 282 -18.34 -12.88 -16.47
N SER A 283 -18.82 -13.83 -17.27
CA SER A 283 -19.17 -15.17 -16.79
C SER A 283 -17.96 -15.97 -16.30
N LEU A 284 -16.75 -15.67 -16.81
CA LEU A 284 -15.50 -16.30 -16.37
C LEU A 284 -15.20 -16.05 -14.89
N TYR A 285 -15.74 -14.97 -14.34
CA TYR A 285 -15.48 -14.54 -12.95
C TYR A 285 -16.50 -15.09 -11.94
N ASN A 286 -17.44 -15.93 -12.36
CA ASN A 286 -18.30 -16.65 -11.43
C ASN A 286 -17.46 -17.63 -10.56
N LYS A 287 -17.79 -17.75 -9.27
CA LYS A 287 -17.01 -18.48 -8.25
C LYS A 287 -15.59 -17.90 -8.02
N VAL A 288 -15.38 -16.64 -8.34
CA VAL A 288 -14.18 -15.91 -7.93
C VAL A 288 -14.47 -15.17 -6.63
N LEU A 289 -13.62 -15.39 -5.63
CA LEU A 289 -13.73 -14.78 -4.30
C LEU A 289 -12.48 -13.96 -4.00
N TYR A 290 -12.60 -13.06 -3.05
CA TYR A 290 -11.43 -12.38 -2.52
C TYR A 290 -11.68 -11.81 -1.13
N THR A 291 -10.59 -11.65 -0.38
CA THR A 291 -10.61 -10.93 0.87
C THR A 291 -10.49 -9.44 0.64
N THR A 292 -11.10 -8.63 1.50
CA THR A 292 -11.00 -7.18 1.44
C THR A 292 -11.13 -6.57 2.85
N HIS A 293 -10.77 -5.31 2.99
CA HIS A 293 -10.78 -4.58 4.27
C HIS A 293 -12.10 -3.88 4.55
N TYR A 294 -12.98 -3.80 3.57
CA TYR A 294 -14.16 -2.95 3.60
C TYR A 294 -15.26 -3.53 2.71
N SER A 295 -16.51 -3.33 3.09
CA SER A 295 -17.66 -3.61 2.23
C SER A 295 -18.59 -2.40 2.18
N PRO A 296 -19.02 -1.96 0.99
CA PRO A 296 -20.03 -0.92 0.86
C PRO A 296 -21.39 -1.35 1.43
N ASP A 297 -21.62 -2.67 1.55
CA ASP A 297 -22.85 -3.24 2.10
C ASP A 297 -22.84 -3.31 3.64
N ASP A 298 -21.75 -2.90 4.29
CA ASP A 298 -21.71 -2.84 5.75
C ASP A 298 -22.52 -1.64 6.26
N THR A 299 -23.78 -1.91 6.58
CA THR A 299 -24.70 -0.94 7.18
C THR A 299 -24.56 -0.83 8.70
N SER A 300 -23.78 -1.72 9.32
CA SER A 300 -23.56 -1.71 10.78
C SER A 300 -22.57 -0.63 11.22
N ASN A 301 -21.70 -0.18 10.33
CA ASN A 301 -20.72 0.89 10.57
C ASN A 301 -21.16 2.19 9.88
N ALA A 302 -21.69 3.13 10.65
CA ALA A 302 -22.13 4.43 10.13
C ALA A 302 -21.03 5.19 9.40
N LYS A 303 -19.75 5.04 9.82
CA LYS A 303 -18.60 5.67 9.16
C LYS A 303 -18.44 5.20 7.71
N VAL A 304 -18.77 3.95 7.40
CA VAL A 304 -18.74 3.42 6.04
C VAL A 304 -19.72 4.17 5.14
N GLN A 305 -20.95 4.36 5.60
CA GLN A 305 -21.99 5.04 4.81
C GLN A 305 -21.68 6.53 4.61
N ASP A 306 -21.18 7.21 5.65
CA ASP A 306 -20.75 8.60 5.57
C ASP A 306 -19.56 8.78 4.62
N PHE A 307 -18.58 7.89 4.67
CA PHE A 307 -17.43 7.86 3.77
C PHE A 307 -17.88 7.70 2.31
N ILE A 308 -18.73 6.69 2.01
CA ILE A 308 -19.24 6.46 0.66
C ILE A 308 -19.95 7.70 0.13
N LYS A 309 -20.82 8.31 0.93
CA LYS A 309 -21.55 9.51 0.56
C LYS A 309 -20.60 10.68 0.27
N SER A 310 -19.61 10.91 1.12
CA SER A 310 -18.62 11.98 0.95
C SER A 310 -17.76 11.74 -0.28
N TYR A 311 -17.30 10.50 -0.49
CA TYR A 311 -16.49 10.14 -1.64
C TYR A 311 -17.24 10.32 -2.96
N LYS A 312 -18.48 9.81 -3.06
CA LYS A 312 -19.34 9.98 -4.24
C LYS A 312 -19.56 11.45 -4.58
N LYS A 313 -19.80 12.29 -3.55
CA LYS A 313 -19.96 13.73 -3.73
C LYS A 313 -18.71 14.40 -4.32
N ALA A 314 -17.52 13.97 -3.87
CA ALA A 314 -16.23 14.52 -4.32
C ALA A 314 -15.78 13.97 -5.67
N ASN A 315 -16.20 12.75 -6.07
CA ASN A 315 -15.65 11.99 -7.18
C ASN A 315 -16.71 11.64 -8.25
N LYS A 316 -17.55 12.60 -8.65
CA LYS A 316 -18.52 12.45 -9.76
C LYS A 316 -19.40 11.18 -9.65
N ASN A 317 -19.80 10.85 -8.44
CA ASN A 317 -20.62 9.68 -8.10
C ASN A 317 -19.94 8.31 -8.32
N ALA A 318 -18.61 8.27 -8.39
CA ALA A 318 -17.87 7.01 -8.42
C ALA A 318 -17.94 6.30 -7.05
N ASP A 319 -17.89 4.97 -7.07
CA ASP A 319 -17.82 4.17 -5.85
C ASP A 319 -16.37 4.08 -5.33
N PRO A 320 -16.13 4.24 -4.02
CA PRO A 320 -14.82 3.96 -3.45
C PRO A 320 -14.56 2.46 -3.39
N ASN A 321 -13.29 2.07 -3.49
CA ASN A 321 -12.84 0.70 -3.25
C ASN A 321 -12.08 0.58 -1.92
N THR A 322 -11.55 -0.62 -1.61
CA THR A 322 -10.83 -0.86 -0.36
C THR A 322 -9.58 0.01 -0.20
N PHE A 323 -8.85 0.27 -1.29
CA PHE A 323 -7.63 1.09 -1.25
C PHE A 323 -7.95 2.57 -0.97
N THR A 324 -9.07 3.06 -1.50
CA THR A 324 -9.60 4.38 -1.14
C THR A 324 -9.90 4.47 0.35
N ALA A 325 -10.55 3.44 0.91
CA ALA A 325 -10.91 3.40 2.33
C ALA A 325 -9.67 3.27 3.23
N LEU A 326 -8.67 2.45 2.85
CA LEU A 326 -7.40 2.31 3.58
C LEU A 326 -6.60 3.62 3.55
N GLY A 327 -6.54 4.29 2.41
CA GLY A 327 -5.92 5.61 2.29
C GLY A 327 -6.58 6.63 3.20
N TYR A 328 -7.90 6.73 3.15
CA TYR A 328 -8.69 7.60 4.01
C TYR A 328 -8.39 7.37 5.50
N ASP A 329 -8.45 6.12 5.95
CA ASP A 329 -8.15 5.75 7.33
C ASP A 329 -6.70 6.06 7.72
N SER A 330 -5.73 5.89 6.82
CA SER A 330 -4.31 6.18 7.10
C SER A 330 -4.08 7.66 7.43
N VAL A 331 -4.76 8.57 6.73
CA VAL A 331 -4.69 10.01 7.03
C VAL A 331 -5.38 10.33 8.36
N TYR A 332 -6.51 9.69 8.66
CA TYR A 332 -7.19 9.88 9.95
C TYR A 332 -6.41 9.29 11.13
N MET A 333 -5.69 8.17 10.92
CA MET A 333 -4.75 7.65 11.93
C MET A 333 -3.61 8.63 12.19
N MET A 334 -3.03 9.20 11.12
CA MET A 334 -1.99 10.22 11.23
C MET A 334 -2.52 11.47 11.94
N LYS A 335 -3.73 11.91 11.59
CA LYS A 335 -4.42 13.00 12.29
C LYS A 335 -4.54 12.73 13.80
N GLN A 336 -5.08 11.57 14.18
CA GLN A 336 -5.25 11.18 15.58
C GLN A 336 -3.92 11.16 16.33
N ALA A 337 -2.85 10.69 15.67
CA ALA A 337 -1.51 10.68 16.24
C ALA A 337 -0.97 12.10 16.50
N ILE A 338 -1.09 13.00 15.52
CA ILE A 338 -0.62 14.38 15.65
C ILE A 338 -1.45 15.15 16.69
N GLU A 339 -2.75 14.93 16.76
CA GLU A 339 -3.60 15.54 17.80
C GLU A 339 -3.18 15.10 19.19
N LYS A 340 -2.93 13.79 19.38
CA LYS A 340 -2.45 13.22 20.65
C LYS A 340 -1.05 13.72 21.02
N ALA A 341 -0.17 13.91 20.03
CA ALA A 341 1.18 14.43 20.21
C ALA A 341 1.19 15.94 20.57
N GLY A 342 0.14 16.69 20.19
CA GLY A 342 -0.04 18.09 20.57
C GLY A 342 0.45 19.11 19.50
N LYS A 343 0.32 20.40 19.84
CA LYS A 343 0.54 21.49 18.86
C LYS A 343 1.98 21.61 18.33
N ASN A 344 2.96 21.20 19.11
CA ASN A 344 4.38 21.29 18.80
C ASN A 344 4.99 19.88 18.63
N ALA A 345 4.20 18.94 18.11
CA ALA A 345 4.62 17.56 17.92
C ALA A 345 5.88 17.45 17.07
N THR A 346 6.82 16.66 17.53
CA THR A 346 7.97 16.17 16.76
C THR A 346 7.59 14.89 16.02
N ARG A 347 8.41 14.45 15.07
CA ARG A 347 8.26 13.14 14.41
C ARG A 347 8.24 11.98 15.41
N GLU A 348 9.05 12.06 16.44
CA GLU A 348 9.11 11.06 17.52
C GLU A 348 7.82 11.03 18.35
N ASP A 349 7.25 12.18 18.69
CA ASP A 349 5.98 12.28 19.40
C ASP A 349 4.84 11.65 18.59
N VAL A 350 4.80 11.93 17.26
CA VAL A 350 3.83 11.34 16.34
C VAL A 350 4.02 9.82 16.27
N ARG A 351 5.25 9.33 16.10
CA ARG A 351 5.57 7.90 16.12
C ARG A 351 5.09 7.24 17.41
N ASN A 352 5.36 7.84 18.55
CA ASN A 352 4.97 7.31 19.86
C ASN A 352 3.45 7.31 20.06
N ALA A 353 2.75 8.28 19.46
CA ALA A 353 1.30 8.35 19.46
C ALA A 353 0.64 7.27 18.59
N ILE A 354 1.29 6.85 17.48
CA ILE A 354 0.82 5.75 16.62
C ILE A 354 1.04 4.40 17.29
N ALA A 355 2.17 4.20 17.98
CA ALA A 355 2.50 2.91 18.59
C ALA A 355 1.42 2.45 19.59
N GLY A 356 0.81 1.29 19.32
CA GLY A 356 -0.28 0.75 20.14
C GLY A 356 -1.60 1.52 20.05
N MET A 357 -1.77 2.35 19.04
CA MET A 357 -3.01 3.13 18.81
C MET A 357 -4.21 2.20 18.63
N SER A 358 -5.32 2.54 19.30
CA SER A 358 -6.64 2.05 18.96
C SER A 358 -7.29 3.03 17.99
N PHE A 359 -7.84 2.50 16.91
CA PHE A 359 -8.44 3.28 15.84
C PHE A 359 -9.80 2.70 15.44
N GLU A 360 -10.74 3.58 15.19
CA GLU A 360 -12.08 3.26 14.69
C GLU A 360 -12.25 3.91 13.33
N GLY A 361 -12.13 3.09 12.28
CA GLY A 361 -12.12 3.53 10.89
C GLY A 361 -13.25 3.00 10.03
N VAL A 362 -13.17 3.39 8.77
CA VAL A 362 -14.01 2.86 7.70
C VAL A 362 -13.66 1.39 7.43
N THR A 363 -12.37 1.05 7.52
CA THR A 363 -11.87 -0.31 7.30
C THR A 363 -11.92 -1.19 8.56
N GLY A 364 -12.69 -0.78 9.56
CA GLY A 364 -12.92 -1.51 10.82
C GLY A 364 -12.27 -0.86 12.03
N ASN A 365 -12.56 -1.47 13.19
CA ASN A 365 -12.02 -1.04 14.48
C ASN A 365 -10.90 -2.00 14.87
N PHE A 366 -9.76 -1.46 15.29
CA PHE A 366 -8.59 -2.27 15.64
C PHE A 366 -7.65 -1.53 16.61
N THR A 367 -6.76 -2.30 17.19
CA THR A 367 -5.60 -1.78 17.91
C THR A 367 -4.34 -2.30 17.24
N LEU A 368 -3.35 -1.43 17.04
CA LEU A 368 -2.05 -1.84 16.52
C LEU A 368 -1.34 -2.70 17.54
N ASP A 369 -0.79 -3.83 17.08
CA ASP A 369 0.06 -4.68 17.91
C ASP A 369 1.43 -4.01 18.18
N LYS A 370 2.29 -4.68 18.95
CA LYS A 370 3.64 -4.20 19.28
C LYS A 370 4.53 -3.99 18.04
N LYS A 371 4.14 -4.60 16.92
CA LYS A 371 4.83 -4.48 15.63
C LYS A 371 4.16 -3.50 14.69
N GLY A 372 3.22 -2.67 15.17
CA GLY A 372 2.56 -1.63 14.38
C GLY A 372 1.61 -2.15 13.30
N SER A 373 1.07 -3.36 13.48
CA SER A 373 0.13 -3.97 12.54
C SER A 373 -1.22 -4.22 13.21
N PRO A 374 -2.35 -3.99 12.49
CA PRO A 374 -3.67 -4.26 13.04
C PRO A 374 -4.07 -5.73 12.91
N LYS A 375 -4.85 -6.21 13.87
CA LYS A 375 -5.64 -7.42 13.75
C LYS A 375 -7.10 -7.02 13.71
N LYS A 376 -7.74 -7.15 12.55
CA LYS A 376 -9.10 -6.67 12.31
C LYS A 376 -9.92 -7.68 11.52
N SER A 377 -11.22 -7.46 11.40
CA SER A 377 -12.11 -8.29 10.58
C SER A 377 -11.69 -8.29 9.11
N VAL A 378 -11.97 -9.41 8.45
CA VAL A 378 -11.75 -9.60 7.02
C VAL A 378 -13.09 -9.82 6.35
N VAL A 379 -13.41 -9.03 5.34
CA VAL A 379 -14.58 -9.22 4.50
C VAL A 379 -14.22 -10.17 3.36
N VAL A 380 -15.13 -11.09 3.03
CA VAL A 380 -15.03 -11.93 1.84
C VAL A 380 -16.12 -11.51 0.87
N LEU A 381 -15.74 -11.22 -0.36
CA LEU A 381 -16.63 -10.94 -1.46
C LEU A 381 -16.56 -12.07 -2.49
N GLU A 382 -17.67 -12.30 -3.20
CA GLU A 382 -17.78 -13.24 -4.32
C GLU A 382 -18.24 -12.48 -5.56
N LEU A 383 -17.58 -12.71 -6.69
CA LEU A 383 -18.01 -12.14 -7.96
C LEU A 383 -19.15 -12.95 -8.56
N LYS A 384 -20.21 -12.26 -8.94
CA LYS A 384 -21.31 -12.81 -9.73
C LYS A 384 -21.55 -11.90 -10.92
N ASP A 385 -21.40 -12.46 -12.11
CA ASP A 385 -21.51 -11.71 -13.37
C ASP A 385 -20.65 -10.43 -13.37
N GLY A 386 -19.42 -10.54 -12.83
CA GLY A 386 -18.44 -9.47 -12.71
C GLY A 386 -18.73 -8.42 -11.62
N LYS A 387 -19.77 -8.63 -10.79
CA LYS A 387 -20.10 -7.70 -9.70
C LYS A 387 -19.74 -8.33 -8.35
N PRO A 388 -19.02 -7.61 -7.48
CA PRO A 388 -18.74 -8.08 -6.13
C PRO A 388 -20.03 -8.14 -5.31
N GLN A 389 -20.22 -9.22 -4.58
CA GLN A 389 -21.34 -9.44 -3.67
C GLN A 389 -20.78 -9.83 -2.31
N TYR A 390 -21.32 -9.28 -1.25
CA TYR A 390 -20.96 -9.63 0.12
C TYR A 390 -21.24 -11.12 0.39
N LYS A 391 -20.24 -11.82 0.90
CA LYS A 391 -20.36 -13.24 1.29
C LYS A 391 -20.38 -13.43 2.79
N THR A 392 -19.41 -12.86 3.48
CA THR A 392 -19.29 -12.94 4.93
C THR A 392 -18.22 -11.97 5.46
N THR A 393 -18.27 -11.73 6.77
CA THR A 393 -17.18 -11.07 7.51
C THR A 393 -16.64 -12.03 8.55
N ILE A 394 -15.34 -12.27 8.53
CA ILE A 394 -14.64 -13.16 9.46
C ILE A 394 -13.96 -12.28 10.52
N GLN A 395 -14.36 -12.50 11.77
CA GLN A 395 -13.79 -11.78 12.90
C GLN A 395 -12.43 -12.35 13.29
N PRO A 396 -11.48 -11.53 13.79
CA PRO A 396 -10.22 -12.04 14.30
C PRO A 396 -10.48 -12.97 15.48
N ALA A 397 -9.67 -14.04 15.58
CA ALA A 397 -9.70 -14.88 16.77
C ALA A 397 -9.33 -14.03 18.00
N LYS A 398 -10.07 -14.24 19.09
CA LYS A 398 -9.87 -13.58 20.39
C LYS A 398 -8.50 -13.90 20.99
#